data_7492f5bd1bafac927d7800ee4bdc449d
#
_entry.id   7492f5bd1bafac927d7800ee4bdc449d
#
_cell.length_a   1.000
_cell.length_b   1.000
_cell.length_c   1.000
_cell.angle_alpha   90.00
_cell.angle_beta   90.00
_cell.angle_gamma   90.00
#
_symmetry.space_group_name_H-M   'P 1'
#
loop_
_entity.id
_entity.type
_entity.pdbx_description
1 polymer ?
#
loop_
_entity_poly.entity_id
_entity_poly.type
_entity_poly.pdbx_seq_one_letter_code
_entity_poly.pdbx_strand_id
1 'polypeptide(L)'
;MHDIFGVSIFLMIFCAVIFFAPEMGGYFLEYNNFIPADPFVTPAHIAPVWYFTPFYSMLRGVTGEFATVLGLLAIAAAVFACVKGLVPKMFRVLLIIAAVGLALLLGLLPGLLNWIGSPKVLVNALNGVAGALDGIPFLGTLWAMIWNGIDAKFWGVAAMGGAVVILFFLPWLDYSPVKSIRYRPTGHKWLYAVFVVIFVVLGYLGVQPTTAIGERISQFGTLFYFGFFILMPWWSKLGQFKTPPDRVTFEAH
;
A
#
# COMPACT_ATOMS: atom_id res chain seq x y z
N MET A 1 -29.73 -1.44 -26.18
CA MET A 1 -30.33 -0.11 -25.91
C MET A 1 -29.83 0.48 -24.60
N HIS A 2 -29.96 -0.20 -23.44
CA HIS A 2 -29.53 0.37 -22.15
C HIS A 2 -28.05 0.73 -22.08
N ASP A 3 -27.16 -0.09 -22.63
CA ASP A 3 -25.70 0.15 -22.62
C ASP A 3 -25.34 1.39 -23.46
N ILE A 4 -25.97 1.53 -24.63
CA ILE A 4 -25.75 2.70 -25.51
C ILE A 4 -26.20 4.00 -24.79
N PHE A 5 -27.34 3.94 -24.12
CA PHE A 5 -27.86 5.08 -23.37
C PHE A 5 -26.92 5.47 -22.21
N GLY A 6 -26.43 4.47 -21.45
CA GLY A 6 -25.48 4.69 -20.38
C GLY A 6 -24.16 5.31 -20.86
N VAL A 7 -23.60 4.77 -21.95
CA VAL A 7 -22.38 5.29 -22.58
C VAL A 7 -22.59 6.71 -23.09
N SER A 8 -23.75 6.99 -23.70
CA SER A 8 -24.07 8.34 -24.21
C SER A 8 -24.11 9.39 -23.12
N ILE A 9 -24.75 9.07 -21.97
CA ILE A 9 -24.78 9.97 -20.81
C ILE A 9 -23.38 10.18 -20.26
N PHE A 10 -22.60 9.11 -20.11
CA PHE A 10 -21.21 9.19 -19.64
C PHE A 10 -20.38 10.09 -20.55
N LEU A 11 -20.42 9.87 -21.86
CA LEU A 11 -19.67 10.67 -22.83
C LEU A 11 -20.13 12.14 -22.84
N MET A 12 -21.41 12.39 -22.68
CA MET A 12 -21.93 13.77 -22.60
C MET A 12 -21.38 14.52 -21.38
N ILE A 13 -21.37 13.87 -20.20
CA ILE A 13 -20.78 14.47 -18.99
C ILE A 13 -19.28 14.63 -19.16
N PHE A 14 -18.59 13.61 -19.66
CA PHE A 14 -17.16 13.64 -19.91
C PHE A 14 -16.76 14.77 -20.85
N CYS A 15 -17.43 14.90 -22.01
CA CYS A 15 -17.19 16.00 -22.95
C CYS A 15 -17.52 17.37 -22.33
N ALA A 16 -18.59 17.46 -21.57
CA ALA A 16 -18.95 18.71 -20.89
C ALA A 16 -17.83 19.17 -19.93
N VAL A 17 -17.26 18.26 -19.16
CA VAL A 17 -16.13 18.58 -18.26
C VAL A 17 -14.89 18.99 -19.07
N ILE A 18 -14.49 18.20 -20.06
CA ILE A 18 -13.24 18.45 -20.81
C ILE A 18 -13.30 19.75 -21.61
N PHE A 19 -14.42 20.03 -22.26
CA PHE A 19 -14.51 21.20 -23.15
C PHE A 19 -14.93 22.49 -22.44
N PHE A 20 -15.68 22.42 -21.35
CA PHE A 20 -16.24 23.62 -20.70
C PHE A 20 -15.67 23.89 -19.32
N ALA A 21 -15.18 22.88 -18.62
CA ALA A 21 -14.66 23.04 -17.26
C ALA A 21 -13.48 22.10 -16.98
N PRO A 22 -12.39 22.11 -17.81
CA PRO A 22 -11.28 21.15 -17.66
C PRO A 22 -10.53 21.28 -16.33
N GLU A 23 -10.53 22.46 -15.75
CA GLU A 23 -9.82 22.74 -14.50
C GLU A 23 -10.71 22.50 -13.27
N MET A 24 -12.04 22.58 -13.41
CA MET A 24 -13.01 22.48 -12.30
C MET A 24 -12.58 23.30 -11.07
N GLY A 25 -12.10 24.54 -11.32
CA GLY A 25 -11.61 25.42 -10.25
C GLY A 25 -10.31 24.95 -9.58
N GLY A 26 -9.47 24.20 -10.28
CA GLY A 26 -8.23 23.64 -9.74
C GLY A 26 -8.39 22.26 -9.07
N TYR A 27 -9.59 21.67 -9.14
CA TYR A 27 -9.88 20.38 -8.51
C TYR A 27 -9.26 19.20 -9.28
N PHE A 28 -9.27 19.28 -10.62
CA PHE A 28 -8.70 18.21 -11.47
C PHE A 28 -7.27 18.50 -11.90
N LEU A 29 -6.91 19.77 -12.05
CA LEU A 29 -5.57 20.20 -12.42
C LEU A 29 -4.99 21.05 -11.30
N GLU A 30 -3.74 20.76 -10.94
CA GLU A 30 -3.04 21.52 -9.92
C GLU A 30 -2.71 22.92 -10.44
N TYR A 31 -2.90 23.94 -9.60
CA TYR A 31 -2.64 25.33 -9.93
C TYR A 31 -1.21 25.58 -10.43
N ASN A 32 -0.24 24.83 -9.92
CA ASN A 32 1.17 24.93 -10.33
C ASN A 32 1.40 24.62 -11.82
N ASN A 33 0.48 23.89 -12.47
CA ASN A 33 0.59 23.60 -13.91
C ASN A 33 0.40 24.82 -14.80
N PHE A 34 -0.18 25.92 -14.26
CA PHE A 34 -0.43 27.16 -14.98
C PHE A 34 0.61 28.23 -14.71
N ILE A 35 1.56 27.97 -13.80
CA ILE A 35 2.64 28.90 -13.48
C ILE A 35 3.82 28.61 -14.41
N PRO A 36 4.50 29.65 -14.98
CA PRO A 36 5.71 29.45 -15.74
C PRO A 36 6.76 28.71 -14.94
N ALA A 37 7.39 27.69 -15.53
CA ALA A 37 8.41 26.90 -14.87
C ALA A 37 9.68 27.73 -14.59
N ASP A 38 10.10 27.78 -13.33
CA ASP A 38 11.39 28.33 -12.94
C ASP A 38 12.28 27.21 -12.40
N PRO A 39 13.42 26.89 -13.05
CA PRO A 39 14.30 25.81 -12.62
C PRO A 39 14.95 26.07 -11.24
N PHE A 40 14.95 27.29 -10.74
CA PHE A 40 15.53 27.67 -9.47
C PHE A 40 14.52 27.77 -8.31
N VAL A 41 13.22 27.72 -8.61
CA VAL A 41 12.15 27.85 -7.61
C VAL A 41 11.27 26.63 -7.61
N THR A 42 11.36 25.82 -6.55
CA THR A 42 10.44 24.70 -6.34
C THR A 42 9.17 25.20 -5.64
N PRO A 43 7.96 24.92 -6.17
CA PRO A 43 6.72 25.28 -5.50
C PRO A 43 6.67 24.74 -4.06
N ALA A 44 6.15 25.53 -3.13
CA ALA A 44 6.08 25.18 -1.71
C ALA A 44 5.21 23.95 -1.44
N HIS A 45 4.24 23.70 -2.31
CA HIS A 45 3.32 22.57 -2.23
C HIS A 45 3.13 21.93 -3.59
N ILE A 46 3.47 20.66 -3.71
CA ILE A 46 3.28 19.86 -4.92
C ILE A 46 2.41 18.66 -4.54
N ALA A 47 1.24 18.57 -5.16
CA ALA A 47 0.35 17.44 -5.02
C ALA A 47 0.27 16.65 -6.35
N PRO A 48 0.21 15.32 -6.32
CA PRO A 48 -0.06 14.54 -7.52
C PRO A 48 -1.50 14.71 -7.97
N VAL A 49 -1.82 14.21 -9.17
CA VAL A 49 -3.21 14.16 -9.66
C VAL A 49 -4.13 13.46 -8.67
N TRP A 50 -5.38 13.90 -8.59
CA TRP A 50 -6.35 13.53 -7.54
C TRP A 50 -6.51 12.02 -7.33
N TYR A 51 -6.49 11.20 -8.38
CA TYR A 51 -6.62 9.74 -8.26
C TYR A 51 -5.36 9.06 -7.71
N PHE A 52 -4.23 9.76 -7.67
CA PHE A 52 -2.96 9.24 -7.15
C PHE A 52 -2.71 9.69 -5.70
N THR A 53 -3.45 10.67 -5.21
CA THR A 53 -3.28 11.24 -3.86
C THR A 53 -3.36 10.23 -2.72
N PRO A 54 -4.22 9.17 -2.74
CA PRO A 54 -4.23 8.17 -1.67
C PRO A 54 -2.89 7.41 -1.58
N PHE A 55 -2.32 7.04 -2.72
CA PHE A 55 -1.03 6.34 -2.80
C PHE A 55 0.13 7.25 -2.41
N TYR A 56 0.06 8.52 -2.77
CA TYR A 56 1.03 9.53 -2.33
C TYR A 56 0.98 9.77 -0.82
N SER A 57 -0.19 9.74 -0.21
CA SER A 57 -0.35 9.79 1.23
C SER A 57 0.34 8.60 1.91
N MET A 58 0.22 7.38 1.35
CA MET A 58 0.93 6.20 1.84
C MET A 58 2.44 6.39 1.78
N LEU A 59 2.98 6.90 0.66
CA LEU A 59 4.41 7.20 0.51
C LEU A 59 4.90 8.18 1.58
N ARG A 60 4.17 9.29 1.76
CA ARG A 60 4.54 10.35 2.73
C ARG A 60 4.38 9.92 4.19
N GLY A 61 3.45 9.02 4.47
CA GLY A 61 3.22 8.46 5.81
C GLY A 61 4.34 7.55 6.29
N VAL A 62 5.23 7.08 5.40
CA VAL A 62 6.32 6.18 5.79
C VAL A 62 7.47 6.98 6.39
N THR A 63 7.53 6.99 7.71
CA THR A 63 8.68 7.45 8.51
C THR A 63 9.67 6.32 8.73
N GLY A 64 10.89 6.61 9.21
CA GLY A 64 11.90 5.58 9.50
C GLY A 64 11.40 4.51 10.47
N GLU A 65 10.69 4.91 11.52
CA GLU A 65 10.08 3.97 12.48
C GLU A 65 8.98 3.10 11.84
N PHE A 66 8.14 3.71 11.03
CA PHE A 66 7.06 2.99 10.36
C PHE A 66 7.57 2.07 9.23
N ALA A 67 8.68 2.42 8.59
CA ALA A 67 9.35 1.57 7.61
C ALA A 67 9.78 0.24 8.23
N THR A 68 10.28 0.25 9.47
CA THR A 68 10.64 -0.99 10.18
C THR A 68 9.41 -1.87 10.45
N VAL A 69 8.28 -1.27 10.82
CA VAL A 69 7.02 -1.99 11.02
C VAL A 69 6.53 -2.62 9.71
N LEU A 70 6.56 -1.87 8.59
CA LEU A 70 6.20 -2.39 7.27
C LEU A 70 7.10 -3.54 6.85
N GLY A 71 8.41 -3.43 7.06
CA GLY A 71 9.37 -4.49 6.77
C GLY A 71 9.09 -5.76 7.55
N LEU A 72 8.83 -5.66 8.85
CA LEU A 72 8.46 -6.78 9.70
C LEU A 72 7.14 -7.44 9.27
N LEU A 73 6.14 -6.64 8.90
CA LEU A 73 4.85 -7.15 8.40
C LEU A 73 5.03 -7.85 7.05
N ALA A 74 5.85 -7.32 6.15
CA ALA A 74 6.17 -7.97 4.88
C ALA A 74 6.85 -9.32 5.09
N ILE A 75 7.80 -9.40 6.03
CA ILE A 75 8.47 -10.65 6.40
C ILE A 75 7.48 -11.64 7.02
N ALA A 76 6.66 -11.19 7.97
CA ALA A 76 5.64 -12.02 8.60
C ALA A 76 4.64 -12.56 7.56
N ALA A 77 4.23 -11.74 6.59
CA ALA A 77 3.36 -12.15 5.49
C ALA A 77 4.04 -13.19 4.59
N ALA A 78 5.33 -13.02 4.27
CA ALA A 78 6.11 -13.98 3.49
C ALA A 78 6.25 -15.34 4.20
N VAL A 79 6.62 -15.32 5.49
CA VAL A 79 6.69 -16.53 6.33
C VAL A 79 5.33 -17.22 6.43
N PHE A 80 4.27 -16.45 6.65
CA PHE A 80 2.92 -16.98 6.71
C PHE A 80 2.48 -17.63 5.39
N ALA A 81 2.76 -17.00 4.24
CA ALA A 81 2.50 -17.56 2.91
C ALA A 81 3.25 -18.88 2.70
N CYS A 82 4.48 -18.98 3.19
CA CYS A 82 5.27 -20.20 3.15
C CYS A 82 4.68 -21.33 4.00
N VAL A 83 4.26 -21.02 5.24
CA VAL A 83 3.66 -21.99 6.17
C VAL A 83 2.31 -22.50 5.65
N LYS A 84 1.49 -21.64 5.08
CA LYS A 84 0.18 -22.02 4.52
C LYS A 84 0.22 -22.73 3.18
N GLY A 85 1.40 -22.90 2.59
CA GLY A 85 1.53 -23.66 1.38
C GLY A 85 1.22 -22.92 0.08
N LEU A 86 1.11 -21.61 0.14
CA LEU A 86 0.91 -20.75 -1.03
C LEU A 86 2.14 -20.72 -1.94
N VAL A 87 3.31 -21.09 -1.41
CA VAL A 87 4.59 -21.16 -2.14
C VAL A 87 5.01 -22.63 -2.34
N PRO A 88 5.53 -23.02 -3.52
CA PRO A 88 6.04 -24.36 -3.77
C PRO A 88 7.11 -24.76 -2.75
N LYS A 89 7.12 -26.03 -2.34
CA LYS A 89 7.98 -26.54 -1.26
C LYS A 89 9.47 -26.21 -1.47
N MET A 90 9.93 -26.23 -2.72
CA MET A 90 11.33 -25.97 -3.09
C MET A 90 11.76 -24.54 -2.72
N PHE A 91 10.86 -23.55 -2.85
CA PHE A 91 11.16 -22.14 -2.58
C PHE A 91 10.88 -21.72 -1.15
N ARG A 92 10.15 -22.51 -0.36
CA ARG A 92 9.75 -22.13 1.02
C ARG A 92 10.95 -21.91 1.93
N VAL A 93 11.86 -22.89 1.97
CA VAL A 93 13.02 -22.83 2.86
C VAL A 93 13.92 -21.67 2.46
N LEU A 94 14.16 -21.51 1.16
CA LEU A 94 14.95 -20.40 0.62
C LEU A 94 14.33 -19.05 0.98
N LEU A 95 13.02 -18.92 0.84
CA LEU A 95 12.29 -17.68 1.08
C LEU A 95 12.22 -17.34 2.58
N ILE A 96 12.10 -18.34 3.46
CA ILE A 96 12.17 -18.15 4.91
C ILE A 96 13.59 -17.73 5.32
N ILE A 97 14.63 -18.42 4.82
CA ILE A 97 16.01 -18.05 5.12
C ILE A 97 16.32 -16.65 4.59
N ALA A 98 15.90 -16.34 3.37
CA ALA A 98 16.09 -15.01 2.78
C ALA A 98 15.33 -13.94 3.56
N ALA A 99 14.09 -14.19 3.97
CA ALA A 99 13.29 -13.24 4.75
C ALA A 99 13.88 -12.99 6.15
N VAL A 100 14.30 -14.04 6.85
CA VAL A 100 14.95 -13.92 8.16
C VAL A 100 16.32 -13.27 8.02
N GLY A 101 17.12 -13.70 7.04
CA GLY A 101 18.44 -13.11 6.76
C GLY A 101 18.31 -11.64 6.38
N LEU A 102 17.33 -11.28 5.57
CA LEU A 102 17.02 -9.90 5.20
C LEU A 102 16.59 -9.08 6.42
N ALA A 103 15.76 -9.63 7.32
CA ALA A 103 15.34 -8.96 8.54
C ALA A 103 16.53 -8.63 9.45
N LEU A 104 17.44 -9.57 9.59
CA LEU A 104 18.66 -9.39 10.38
C LEU A 104 19.63 -8.42 9.70
N LEU A 105 19.82 -8.56 8.38
CA LEU A 105 20.71 -7.70 7.59
C LEU A 105 20.21 -6.26 7.48
N LEU A 106 18.90 -6.06 7.37
CA LEU A 106 18.31 -4.72 7.24
C LEU A 106 18.25 -3.95 8.56
N GLY A 107 18.73 -4.52 9.65
CA GLY A 107 18.70 -3.84 10.94
C GLY A 107 17.27 -3.55 11.43
N LEU A 108 16.28 -4.29 10.95
CA LEU A 108 14.91 -4.18 11.45
C LEU A 108 14.86 -4.44 12.96
N LEU A 109 15.77 -5.24 13.46
CA LEU A 109 15.92 -5.52 14.88
C LEU A 109 16.31 -4.27 15.68
N PRO A 110 17.33 -3.45 15.31
CA PRO A 110 17.63 -2.20 15.98
C PRO A 110 16.48 -1.19 15.92
N GLY A 111 15.82 -1.06 14.78
CA GLY A 111 14.66 -0.18 14.62
C GLY A 111 13.50 -0.58 15.53
N LEU A 112 13.18 -1.88 15.60
CA LEU A 112 12.18 -2.41 16.50
C LEU A 112 12.56 -2.20 17.97
N LEU A 113 13.81 -2.45 18.33
CA LEU A 113 14.31 -2.27 19.68
C LEU A 113 14.24 -0.79 20.13
N ASN A 114 14.55 0.15 19.26
CA ASN A 114 14.35 1.57 19.51
C ASN A 114 12.86 1.92 19.70
N TRP A 115 11.99 1.35 18.88
CA TRP A 115 10.55 1.58 18.96
C TRP A 115 9.92 1.05 20.26
N ILE A 116 10.40 -0.11 20.74
CA ILE A 116 9.94 -0.73 22.01
C ILE A 116 10.58 -0.06 23.25
N GLY A 117 11.52 0.88 23.05
CA GLY A 117 12.23 1.53 24.17
C GLY A 117 13.26 0.63 24.84
N SER A 118 13.86 -0.29 24.08
CA SER A 118 14.90 -1.21 24.58
C SER A 118 16.15 -0.48 25.09
N PRO A 119 16.90 -1.10 26.03
CA PRO A 119 18.12 -0.50 26.54
C PRO A 119 19.12 -0.16 25.43
N LYS A 120 19.63 1.07 25.42
CA LYS A 120 20.62 1.56 24.42
C LYS A 120 21.84 0.66 24.27
N VAL A 121 22.15 -0.14 25.29
CA VAL A 121 23.24 -1.13 25.28
C VAL A 121 23.09 -2.17 24.15
N LEU A 122 21.88 -2.68 23.93
CA LEU A 122 21.64 -3.70 22.91
C LEU A 122 21.73 -3.10 21.50
N VAL A 123 21.20 -1.90 21.32
CA VAL A 123 21.29 -1.17 20.04
C VAL A 123 22.75 -0.83 19.72
N ASN A 124 23.53 -0.40 20.72
CA ASN A 124 24.94 -0.10 20.56
C ASN A 124 25.79 -1.36 20.27
N ALA A 125 25.43 -2.50 20.87
CA ALA A 125 26.10 -3.77 20.56
C ALA A 125 25.86 -4.20 19.09
N LEU A 126 24.64 -4.06 18.59
CA LEU A 126 24.30 -4.35 17.19
C LEU A 126 24.99 -3.39 16.22
N ASN A 127 25.07 -2.12 16.57
CA ASN A 127 25.83 -1.12 15.80
C ASN A 127 27.34 -1.41 15.85
N GLY A 128 27.84 -1.95 16.95
CA GLY A 128 29.24 -2.41 17.07
C GLY A 128 29.56 -3.58 16.14
N VAL A 129 28.63 -4.55 16.00
CA VAL A 129 28.76 -5.64 15.03
C VAL A 129 28.72 -5.12 13.59
N ALA A 130 27.85 -4.14 13.31
CA ALA A 130 27.79 -3.49 12.01
C ALA A 130 29.14 -2.80 11.68
N GLY A 131 29.70 -2.04 12.63
CA GLY A 131 31.02 -1.41 12.47
C GLY A 131 32.19 -2.37 12.31
N ALA A 132 32.10 -3.58 12.92
CA ALA A 132 33.10 -4.62 12.72
C ALA A 132 33.03 -5.23 11.29
N LEU A 133 31.84 -5.30 10.71
CA LEU A 133 31.64 -5.75 9.32
C LEU A 133 32.11 -4.72 8.29
N ASP A 134 32.08 -3.44 8.62
CA ASP A 134 32.61 -2.36 7.76
C ASP A 134 34.12 -2.49 7.50
N GLY A 135 34.84 -3.19 8.37
CA GLY A 135 36.29 -3.50 8.20
C GLY A 135 36.59 -4.52 7.09
N ILE A 136 35.58 -5.20 6.53
CA ILE A 136 35.75 -6.19 5.46
C ILE A 136 35.32 -5.56 4.14
N PRO A 137 36.23 -5.30 3.15
CA PRO A 137 35.96 -4.42 1.99
C PRO A 137 34.73 -4.78 1.16
N PHE A 138 34.42 -6.08 1.02
CA PHE A 138 33.25 -6.53 0.25
C PHE A 138 31.98 -6.58 1.10
N LEU A 139 32.06 -7.06 2.34
CA LEU A 139 30.90 -7.17 3.23
C LEU A 139 30.51 -5.80 3.78
N GLY A 140 31.47 -4.92 4.04
CA GLY A 140 31.22 -3.54 4.47
C GLY A 140 30.49 -2.72 3.41
N THR A 141 30.91 -2.82 2.14
CA THR A 141 30.19 -2.16 1.04
C THR A 141 28.79 -2.71 0.82
N LEU A 142 28.60 -4.03 0.88
CA LEU A 142 27.28 -4.66 0.83
C LEU A 142 26.38 -4.24 2.01
N TRP A 143 26.96 -4.23 3.21
CA TRP A 143 26.27 -3.80 4.43
C TRP A 143 25.87 -2.33 4.36
N ALA A 144 26.79 -1.45 3.95
CA ALA A 144 26.51 -0.03 3.76
C ALA A 144 25.46 0.21 2.65
N MET A 145 25.49 -0.53 1.55
CA MET A 145 24.45 -0.47 0.50
C MET A 145 23.09 -0.89 1.03
N ILE A 146 23.03 -1.96 1.83
CA ILE A 146 21.78 -2.46 2.40
C ILE A 146 21.27 -1.51 3.48
N TRP A 147 22.16 -1.03 4.36
CA TRP A 147 21.82 -0.16 5.49
C TRP A 147 21.42 1.25 5.05
N ASN A 148 22.17 1.85 4.13
CA ASN A 148 21.91 3.19 3.62
C ASN A 148 20.94 3.20 2.42
N GLY A 149 20.80 2.08 1.70
CA GLY A 149 19.93 1.97 0.52
C GLY A 149 18.47 1.70 0.83
N ILE A 150 18.14 1.23 2.05
CA ILE A 150 16.75 1.01 2.47
C ILE A 150 16.34 2.10 3.46
N ASP A 151 16.38 3.30 2.98
CA ASP A 151 15.84 4.48 3.65
C ASP A 151 14.29 4.41 3.71
N ALA A 152 13.70 5.17 4.63
CA ALA A 152 12.24 5.34 4.73
C ALA A 152 11.59 5.68 3.37
N LYS A 153 12.30 6.42 2.52
CA LYS A 153 11.90 6.73 1.15
C LYS A 153 11.70 5.49 0.28
N PHE A 154 12.62 4.51 0.37
CA PHE A 154 12.48 3.24 -0.36
C PHE A 154 11.20 2.50 0.07
N TRP A 155 10.97 2.37 1.37
CA TRP A 155 9.76 1.72 1.88
C TRP A 155 8.48 2.49 1.54
N GLY A 156 8.57 3.84 1.48
CA GLY A 156 7.48 4.67 1.00
C GLY A 156 7.12 4.37 -0.47
N VAL A 157 8.13 4.29 -1.34
CA VAL A 157 7.95 3.93 -2.76
C VAL A 157 7.46 2.49 -2.89
N ALA A 158 8.00 1.56 -2.10
CA ALA A 158 7.56 0.16 -2.09
C ALA A 158 6.10 0.02 -1.63
N ALA A 159 5.67 0.78 -0.61
CA ALA A 159 4.28 0.81 -0.18
C ALA A 159 3.37 1.38 -1.26
N MET A 160 3.74 2.52 -1.86
CA MET A 160 2.98 3.14 -2.94
C MET A 160 2.84 2.21 -4.16
N GLY A 161 3.95 1.64 -4.64
CA GLY A 161 3.95 0.70 -5.76
C GLY A 161 3.22 -0.60 -5.43
N GLY A 162 3.44 -1.14 -4.24
CA GLY A 162 2.78 -2.34 -3.73
C GLY A 162 1.26 -2.17 -3.62
N ALA A 163 0.79 -0.97 -3.25
CA ALA A 163 -0.63 -0.68 -3.19
C ALA A 163 -1.31 -0.72 -4.57
N VAL A 164 -0.62 -0.35 -5.63
CA VAL A 164 -1.12 -0.49 -7.01
C VAL A 164 -1.02 -1.95 -7.46
N VAL A 165 0.12 -2.59 -7.22
CA VAL A 165 0.40 -3.97 -7.66
C VAL A 165 -0.56 -4.98 -7.02
N ILE A 166 -0.95 -4.79 -5.75
CA ILE A 166 -1.86 -5.72 -5.06
C ILE A 166 -3.24 -5.82 -5.74
N LEU A 167 -3.66 -4.77 -6.47
CA LEU A 167 -4.92 -4.76 -7.20
C LEU A 167 -4.93 -5.78 -8.37
N PHE A 168 -3.76 -6.06 -8.97
CA PHE A 168 -3.64 -7.10 -10.00
C PHE A 168 -3.96 -8.48 -9.45
N PHE A 169 -3.72 -8.72 -8.16
CA PHE A 169 -3.94 -9.99 -7.51
C PHE A 169 -5.36 -10.19 -6.99
N LEU A 170 -6.25 -9.21 -7.12
CA LEU A 170 -7.64 -9.28 -6.66
C LEU A 170 -8.37 -10.56 -7.10
N PRO A 171 -8.30 -11.03 -8.36
CA PRO A 171 -8.98 -12.25 -8.78
C PRO A 171 -8.54 -13.51 -8.01
N TRP A 172 -7.30 -13.52 -7.52
CA TRP A 172 -6.75 -14.64 -6.74
C TRP A 172 -6.90 -14.45 -5.23
N LEU A 173 -7.15 -13.23 -4.76
CA LEU A 173 -7.36 -12.92 -3.35
C LEU A 173 -8.82 -13.09 -2.94
N ASP A 174 -9.76 -12.83 -3.83
CA ASP A 174 -11.20 -12.91 -3.54
C ASP A 174 -11.72 -14.33 -3.74
N TYR A 175 -11.83 -15.08 -2.66
CA TYR A 175 -12.39 -16.44 -2.63
C TYR A 175 -13.89 -16.47 -2.37
N SER A 176 -14.60 -15.36 -2.56
CA SER A 176 -16.05 -15.33 -2.36
C SER A 176 -16.77 -16.24 -3.34
N PRO A 177 -17.72 -17.08 -2.87
CA PRO A 177 -18.51 -17.95 -3.74
C PRO A 177 -19.46 -17.16 -4.66
N VAL A 178 -19.76 -15.90 -4.34
CA VAL A 178 -20.62 -15.03 -5.15
C VAL A 178 -19.84 -13.78 -5.60
N LYS A 179 -19.93 -13.47 -6.89
CA LYS A 179 -19.20 -12.34 -7.49
C LYS A 179 -19.78 -10.98 -7.05
N SER A 180 -21.12 -10.87 -7.00
CA SER A 180 -21.77 -9.60 -6.71
C SER A 180 -21.86 -9.32 -5.21
N ILE A 181 -21.54 -8.07 -4.81
CA ILE A 181 -21.66 -7.58 -3.44
C ILE A 181 -23.11 -7.67 -2.90
N ARG A 182 -24.11 -7.66 -3.77
CA ARG A 182 -25.53 -7.75 -3.40
C ARG A 182 -25.86 -9.03 -2.65
N TYR A 183 -25.19 -10.14 -3.00
CA TYR A 183 -25.41 -11.48 -2.43
C TYR A 183 -24.43 -11.81 -1.30
N ARG A 184 -23.46 -10.91 -1.04
CA ARG A 184 -22.49 -11.06 0.06
C ARG A 184 -23.11 -10.70 1.40
N PRO A 185 -22.58 -11.26 2.50
CA PRO A 185 -22.99 -10.91 3.86
C PRO A 185 -22.93 -9.41 4.14
N THR A 186 -23.77 -8.95 5.07
CA THR A 186 -23.78 -7.52 5.47
C THR A 186 -22.44 -7.04 6.03
N GLY A 187 -21.71 -7.94 6.75
CA GLY A 187 -20.36 -7.61 7.25
C GLY A 187 -19.37 -7.24 6.15
N HIS A 188 -19.42 -7.92 4.99
CA HIS A 188 -18.57 -7.57 3.85
C HIS A 188 -18.90 -6.17 3.31
N LYS A 189 -20.18 -5.81 3.25
CA LYS A 189 -20.60 -4.48 2.78
C LYS A 189 -20.07 -3.38 3.69
N TRP A 190 -20.11 -3.58 5.00
CA TRP A 190 -19.53 -2.65 5.95
C TRP A 190 -18.02 -2.55 5.84
N LEU A 191 -17.34 -3.68 5.64
CA LEU A 191 -15.88 -3.70 5.46
C LEU A 191 -15.48 -2.92 4.20
N TYR A 192 -16.21 -3.08 3.09
CA TYR A 192 -16.00 -2.26 1.88
C TYR A 192 -16.33 -0.78 2.11
N ALA A 193 -17.39 -0.47 2.86
CA ALA A 193 -17.72 0.92 3.18
C ALA A 193 -16.60 1.60 3.99
N VAL A 194 -16.07 0.91 4.99
CA VAL A 194 -14.92 1.40 5.78
C VAL A 194 -13.69 1.57 4.90
N PHE A 195 -13.43 0.62 3.99
CA PHE A 195 -12.32 0.73 3.04
C PHE A 195 -12.44 1.99 2.17
N VAL A 196 -13.62 2.28 1.63
CA VAL A 196 -13.85 3.48 0.81
C VAL A 196 -13.62 4.74 1.63
N VAL A 197 -14.13 4.80 2.86
CA VAL A 197 -13.92 5.96 3.75
C VAL A 197 -12.43 6.19 4.01
N ILE A 198 -11.69 5.14 4.38
CA ILE A 198 -10.25 5.25 4.63
C ILE A 198 -9.49 5.66 3.36
N PHE A 199 -9.86 5.12 2.20
CA PHE A 199 -9.25 5.48 0.93
C PHE A 199 -9.48 6.96 0.57
N VAL A 200 -10.67 7.49 0.80
CA VAL A 200 -11.00 8.91 0.62
C VAL A 200 -10.21 9.78 1.61
N VAL A 201 -10.11 9.37 2.88
CA VAL A 201 -9.30 10.08 3.89
C VAL A 201 -7.83 10.13 3.49
N LEU A 202 -7.26 9.00 3.00
CA LEU A 202 -5.91 8.98 2.46
C LEU A 202 -5.75 9.94 1.28
N GLY A 203 -6.75 10.00 0.38
CA GLY A 203 -6.77 10.95 -0.74
C GLY A 203 -6.72 12.39 -0.28
N TYR A 204 -7.53 12.74 0.70
CA TYR A 204 -7.53 14.08 1.30
C TYR A 204 -6.17 14.43 1.94
N LEU A 205 -5.60 13.51 2.72
CA LEU A 205 -4.29 13.71 3.35
C LEU A 205 -3.14 13.83 2.33
N GLY A 206 -3.27 13.19 1.17
CA GLY A 206 -2.29 13.30 0.09
C GLY A 206 -2.17 14.70 -0.50
N VAL A 207 -3.23 15.49 -0.44
CA VAL A 207 -3.26 16.88 -0.92
C VAL A 207 -2.81 17.86 0.16
N GLN A 208 -3.03 17.54 1.44
CA GLN A 208 -2.73 18.46 2.54
C GLN A 208 -1.21 18.48 2.89
N PRO A 209 -0.71 19.59 3.47
CA PRO A 209 0.63 19.62 4.05
C PRO A 209 0.81 18.55 5.13
N THR A 210 2.03 18.07 5.31
CA THR A 210 2.35 17.07 6.35
C THR A 210 2.14 17.65 7.74
N THR A 211 1.31 16.94 8.52
CA THR A 211 1.11 17.20 9.95
C THR A 211 1.37 15.91 10.72
N ALA A 212 1.81 16.00 11.98
CA ALA A 212 2.07 14.81 12.80
C ALA A 212 0.83 13.91 12.95
N ILE A 213 -0.36 14.50 13.06
CA ILE A 213 -1.63 13.76 13.10
C ILE A 213 -1.93 13.13 11.74
N GLY A 214 -1.74 13.88 10.65
CA GLY A 214 -1.94 13.38 9.28
C GLY A 214 -1.03 12.19 8.96
N GLU A 215 0.23 12.21 9.41
CA GLU A 215 1.16 11.08 9.27
C GLU A 215 0.66 9.83 9.98
N ARG A 216 0.19 9.95 11.24
CA ARG A 216 -0.36 8.81 11.99
C ARG A 216 -1.61 8.22 11.33
N ILE A 217 -2.51 9.07 10.82
CA ILE A 217 -3.70 8.63 10.09
C ILE A 217 -3.29 7.94 8.79
N SER A 218 -2.31 8.47 8.05
CA SER A 218 -1.78 7.86 6.83
C SER A 218 -1.13 6.50 7.10
N GLN A 219 -0.39 6.35 8.20
CA GLN A 219 0.20 5.08 8.64
C GLN A 219 -0.88 4.04 8.93
N PHE A 220 -1.89 4.42 9.73
CA PHE A 220 -3.02 3.54 10.01
C PHE A 220 -3.79 3.17 8.74
N GLY A 221 -4.08 4.14 7.88
CA GLY A 221 -4.75 3.91 6.60
C GLY A 221 -3.97 2.97 5.69
N THR A 222 -2.63 3.08 5.66
CA THR A 222 -1.75 2.19 4.91
C THR A 222 -1.82 0.76 5.44
N LEU A 223 -1.75 0.56 6.76
CA LEU A 223 -1.89 -0.76 7.39
C LEU A 223 -3.25 -1.37 7.12
N PHE A 224 -4.32 -0.56 7.23
CA PHE A 224 -5.67 -1.03 6.92
C PHE A 224 -5.81 -1.43 5.45
N TYR A 225 -5.26 -0.62 4.53
CA TYR A 225 -5.29 -0.90 3.09
C TYR A 225 -4.66 -2.26 2.77
N PHE A 226 -3.43 -2.48 3.20
CA PHE A 226 -2.75 -3.76 2.98
C PHE A 226 -3.41 -4.91 3.74
N GLY A 227 -3.84 -4.68 4.98
CA GLY A 227 -4.57 -5.66 5.78
C GLY A 227 -5.87 -6.10 5.11
N PHE A 228 -6.62 -5.17 4.52
CA PHE A 228 -7.84 -5.47 3.79
C PHE A 228 -7.59 -6.48 2.65
N PHE A 229 -6.56 -6.27 1.82
CA PHE A 229 -6.24 -7.17 0.70
C PHE A 229 -5.54 -8.45 1.14
N ILE A 230 -4.56 -8.38 2.02
CA ILE A 230 -3.81 -9.56 2.48
C ILE A 230 -4.73 -10.53 3.23
N LEU A 231 -5.68 -10.02 4.02
CA LEU A 231 -6.64 -10.84 4.74
C LEU A 231 -7.86 -11.23 3.90
N MET A 232 -8.00 -10.72 2.67
CA MET A 232 -9.12 -11.01 1.78
C MET A 232 -9.38 -12.52 1.57
N PRO A 233 -8.37 -13.39 1.39
CA PRO A 233 -8.59 -14.84 1.25
C PRO A 233 -9.31 -15.50 2.42
N TRP A 234 -9.30 -14.87 3.60
CA TRP A 234 -10.01 -15.37 4.77
C TRP A 234 -11.37 -14.72 4.95
N TRP A 235 -11.42 -13.39 5.04
CA TRP A 235 -12.67 -12.73 5.33
C TRP A 235 -13.69 -12.85 4.18
N SER A 236 -13.22 -13.00 2.92
CA SER A 236 -14.10 -13.15 1.77
C SER A 236 -14.93 -14.45 1.77
N LYS A 237 -14.51 -15.46 2.56
CA LYS A 237 -15.22 -16.74 2.74
C LYS A 237 -16.21 -16.72 3.91
N LEU A 238 -16.11 -15.74 4.79
CA LEU A 238 -16.87 -15.72 6.04
C LEU A 238 -18.30 -15.22 5.82
N GLY A 239 -19.25 -15.85 6.53
CA GLY A 239 -20.64 -15.41 6.61
C GLY A 239 -21.60 -16.15 5.70
N GLN A 240 -22.85 -15.76 5.73
CA GLN A 240 -23.93 -16.38 4.95
C GLN A 240 -24.12 -15.63 3.63
N PHE A 241 -23.96 -16.35 2.54
CA PHE A 241 -24.15 -15.84 1.18
C PHE A 241 -25.58 -16.13 0.71
N LYS A 242 -26.16 -15.17 0.00
CA LYS A 242 -27.46 -15.35 -0.65
C LYS A 242 -27.25 -16.03 -1.99
N THR A 243 -28.13 -16.94 -2.34
CA THR A 243 -28.13 -17.59 -3.68
C THR A 243 -28.49 -16.57 -4.75
N PRO A 244 -27.70 -16.46 -5.84
CA PRO A 244 -28.08 -15.62 -6.98
C PRO A 244 -29.34 -16.21 -7.65
N PRO A 245 -30.21 -15.39 -8.28
CA PRO A 245 -31.37 -15.88 -9.01
C PRO A 245 -30.97 -16.74 -10.22
N ASP A 246 -31.72 -17.76 -10.54
CA ASP A 246 -31.43 -18.74 -11.61
C ASP A 246 -31.19 -18.08 -12.99
N ARG A 247 -31.89 -16.98 -13.28
CA ARG A 247 -31.73 -16.22 -14.54
C ARG A 247 -30.39 -15.50 -14.69
N VAL A 248 -29.54 -15.52 -13.66
CA VAL A 248 -28.17 -14.97 -13.70
C VAL A 248 -27.16 -16.06 -14.02
N THR A 249 -27.53 -17.32 -13.97
CA THR A 249 -26.72 -18.43 -14.48
C THR A 249 -26.87 -18.47 -15.99
N PHE A 250 -25.77 -18.10 -16.69
CA PHE A 250 -25.69 -18.33 -18.14
C PHE A 250 -25.60 -19.85 -18.36
N GLU A 251 -26.69 -20.49 -18.76
CA GLU A 251 -26.60 -21.78 -19.43
C GLU A 251 -25.97 -21.49 -20.80
N ALA A 252 -24.78 -22.05 -21.03
CA ALA A 252 -24.19 -22.08 -22.36
C ALA A 252 -25.07 -23.02 -23.22
N HIS A 253 -25.85 -22.46 -24.14
CA HIS A 253 -26.51 -23.20 -25.21
C HIS A 253 -25.49 -23.51 -26.29
#